data_0e608c23c5baab3458a63a0da7f6e6f9
#
_entry.id   0e608c23c5baab3458a63a0da7f6e6f9
#
_cell.length_a   1.000
_cell.length_b   1.000
_cell.length_c   1.000
_cell.angle_alpha   90.00
_cell.angle_beta   90.00
_cell.angle_gamma   90.00
#
_symmetry.space_group_name_H-M   'P 1'
#
loop_
_entity.id
_entity.type
_entity.pdbx_description
1 polymer ?
#
loop_
_entity_poly.entity_id
_entity_poly.type
_entity_poly.pdbx_seq_one_letter_code
_entity_poly.pdbx_strand_id
1 'polypeptide(L)' 'MAEKTSKTKAPEQTFEEIKYLKHLIDQKTTVCVKLSDDEEVRGVIEYYDQRFIRITRTGAPNLFIFKHDIKYLYEVA' A
#
# COMPACT_ATOMS: atom_id res chain seq x y z
N MET A 1 -8.86 6.13 19.29
CA MET A 1 -9.07 6.12 18.99
C MET A 1 -9.39 6.05 18.45
N ALA A 2 -9.45 5.88 18.21
CA ALA A 2 -9.81 5.88 17.68
C ALA A 2 -9.98 5.84 17.05
N GLU A 3 -9.94 5.97 16.97
CA GLU A 3 -10.17 6.04 16.45
C GLU A 3 -10.29 6.03 15.84
N LYS A 4 -10.28 6.08 15.72
CA LYS A 4 -10.47 6.10 15.15
C LYS A 4 -10.96 5.99 14.61
N THR A 5 -11.10 5.85 14.48
CA THR A 5 -11.65 5.81 14.02
C THR A 5 -12.30 5.88 13.41
N SER A 6 -12.64 5.72 13.37
CA SER A 6 -13.20 5.82 12.95
C SER A 6 -13.67 5.92 12.33
N LYS A 7 -14.27 5.52 12.21
CA LYS A 7 -14.73 5.86 11.51
C LYS A 7 -14.93 6.94 10.85
N THR A 8 -15.06 7.37 11.22
CA THR A 8 -14.77 8.62 10.52
C THR A 8 -13.94 8.38 9.30
N LYS A 9 -14.28 9.03 8.23
CA LYS A 9 -13.55 8.88 7.00
C LYS A 9 -12.18 9.54 7.13
N ALA A 10 -11.14 8.77 6.94
CA ALA A 10 -9.79 9.30 7.00
C ALA A 10 -9.51 10.15 5.77
N PRO A 11 -8.62 11.13 5.88
CA PRO A 11 -8.14 11.85 4.71
C PRO A 11 -7.52 10.87 3.71
N GLU A 12 -7.49 11.24 2.45
CA GLU A 12 -6.91 10.39 1.43
C GLU A 12 -5.46 10.09 1.69
N GLN A 13 -4.77 11.03 2.33
CA GLN A 13 -3.35 10.85 2.59
C GLN A 13 -3.00 11.56 3.88
N THR A 14 -2.32 10.87 4.75
CA THR A 14 -1.87 11.42 6.02
C THR A 14 -0.36 11.36 6.08
N PHE A 15 0.24 12.13 6.99
CA PHE A 15 1.67 12.05 7.19
C PHE A 15 2.10 10.67 7.65
N GLU A 16 1.26 9.98 8.41
CA GLU A 16 1.59 8.64 8.87
C GLU A 16 1.63 7.66 7.70
N GLU A 17 0.71 7.78 6.76
CA GLU A 17 0.72 6.96 5.57
C GLU A 17 2.00 7.21 4.77
N ILE A 18 2.35 8.46 4.57
CA ILE A 18 3.55 8.82 3.81
C ILE A 18 4.79 8.25 4.47
N LYS A 19 4.91 8.41 5.78
CA LYS A 19 6.05 7.88 6.52
C LYS A 19 6.17 6.38 6.36
N TYR A 20 5.05 5.68 6.45
CA TYR A 20 5.06 4.23 6.38
C TYR A 20 5.44 3.76 4.99
N LEU A 21 4.85 4.35 3.96
CA LEU A 21 5.18 3.97 2.59
C LEU A 21 6.65 4.25 2.29
N LYS A 22 7.14 5.38 2.74
CA LYS A 22 8.55 5.71 2.53
C LYS A 22 9.46 4.72 3.22
N HIS A 23 9.09 4.31 4.42
CA HIS A 23 9.85 3.30 5.15
C HIS A 23 9.90 1.99 4.37
N LEU A 24 8.77 1.55 3.84
CA LEU A 24 8.72 0.32 3.06
C LEU A 24 9.60 0.41 1.82
N ILE A 25 9.61 1.56 1.17
CA ILE A 25 10.43 1.77 -0.01
C ILE A 25 11.91 1.74 0.36
N ASP A 26 12.28 2.47 1.41
CA ASP A 26 13.68 2.58 1.81
C ASP A 26 14.24 1.23 2.25
N GLN A 27 13.43 0.42 2.92
CA GLN A 27 13.86 -0.88 3.40
C GLN A 27 13.67 -1.99 2.37
N LYS A 28 13.08 -1.67 1.22
CA LYS A 28 12.79 -2.63 0.17
C LYS A 28 12.01 -3.82 0.72
N THR A 29 11.05 -3.52 1.57
CA THR A 29 10.26 -4.53 2.25
C THR A 29 9.25 -5.14 1.29
N THR A 30 9.20 -6.47 1.24
CA THR A 30 8.17 -7.15 0.45
C THR A 30 6.84 -7.03 1.17
N VAL A 31 5.82 -6.65 0.44
CA VAL A 31 4.47 -6.49 0.98
C VAL A 31 3.49 -7.35 0.20
N CYS A 32 2.38 -7.67 0.85
CA CYS A 32 1.25 -8.29 0.20
C CYS A 32 0.10 -7.30 0.23
N VAL A 33 -0.48 -7.04 -0.92
CA VAL A 33 -1.57 -6.09 -1.06
C VAL A 33 -2.82 -6.86 -1.44
N LYS A 34 -3.87 -6.71 -0.64
CA LYS A 34 -5.16 -7.32 -0.93
C LYS A 34 -6.02 -6.30 -1.63
N LEU A 35 -6.50 -6.64 -2.81
CA LEU A 35 -7.31 -5.73 -3.61
C LEU A 35 -8.79 -5.93 -3.35
N SER A 36 -9.59 -4.97 -3.80
CA SER A 36 -11.03 -5.00 -3.55
C SER A 36 -11.72 -6.18 -4.19
N ASP A 37 -11.13 -6.77 -5.24
CA ASP A 37 -11.67 -7.97 -5.87
C ASP A 37 -11.13 -9.26 -5.25
N ASP A 38 -10.46 -9.13 -4.10
CA ASP A 38 -9.88 -10.25 -3.34
C ASP A 38 -8.63 -10.84 -3.95
N GLU A 39 -8.10 -10.25 -5.01
CA GLU A 39 -6.80 -10.68 -5.50
C GLU A 39 -5.69 -10.18 -4.59
N GLU A 40 -4.62 -10.95 -4.53
CA GLU A 40 -3.44 -10.57 -3.75
C GLU A 40 -2.28 -10.32 -4.67
N VAL A 41 -1.52 -9.27 -4.37
CA VAL A 41 -0.33 -8.91 -5.13
C VAL A 41 0.83 -8.82 -4.16
N ARG A 42 1.95 -9.45 -4.49
CA ARG A 42 3.15 -9.39 -3.67
C ARG A 42 4.26 -8.70 -4.43
N GLY A 43 5.02 -7.90 -3.73
CA GLY A 43 6.15 -7.22 -4.33
C GLY A 43 6.68 -6.15 -3.43
N VAL A 44 7.54 -5.32 -3.99
CA VAL A 44 8.18 -4.22 -3.28
C VAL A 44 7.62 -2.92 -3.83
N ILE A 45 7.25 -2.01 -2.95
CA ILE A 45 6.78 -0.71 -3.40
C ILE A 45 7.98 0.06 -3.93
N GLU A 46 7.90 0.44 -5.20
CA GLU A 46 8.97 1.18 -5.85
C GLU A 46 8.83 2.67 -5.59
N TYR A 47 7.62 3.17 -5.74
CA TYR A 47 7.30 4.55 -5.40
C TYR A 47 5.78 4.67 -5.25
N TYR A 48 5.33 5.79 -4.78
CA TYR A 48 3.91 6.02 -4.58
C TYR A 48 3.54 7.43 -5.02
N ASP A 49 2.27 7.60 -5.22
CA ASP A 49 1.67 8.88 -5.55
C ASP A 49 0.46 9.06 -4.65
N GLN A 50 -0.20 10.19 -4.78
CA GLN A 50 -1.38 10.47 -3.98
C GLN A 50 -2.47 9.43 -4.18
N ARG A 51 -2.57 8.86 -5.39
CA ARG A 51 -3.66 7.96 -5.75
C ARG A 51 -3.27 6.52 -5.95
N PHE A 52 -1.98 6.24 -6.15
CA PHE A 52 -1.59 4.87 -6.45
C PHE A 52 -0.21 4.56 -5.90
N ILE A 53 0.11 3.27 -5.91
CA ILE A 53 1.45 2.81 -5.60
C ILE A 53 1.94 1.97 -6.77
N ARG A 54 3.25 2.00 -6.98
CA ARG A 54 3.90 1.19 -7.98
C ARG A 54 4.57 0.01 -7.29
N ILE A 55 4.18 -1.20 -7.70
CA ILE A 55 4.73 -2.43 -7.13
C ILE A 55 5.65 -3.09 -8.14
N THR A 56 6.87 -3.38 -7.71
CA THR A 56 7.84 -4.12 -8.51
C THR A 56 7.75 -5.58 -8.10
N ARG A 57 7.54 -6.45 -9.07
CA ARG A 57 7.39 -7.88 -8.82
C ARG A 57 8.51 -8.65 -9.50
N THR A 58 8.87 -9.79 -8.90
CA THR A 58 9.86 -10.69 -9.50
C THR A 58 9.11 -11.74 -10.32
N GLY A 59 9.48 -11.85 -11.59
CA GLY A 59 8.89 -12.87 -12.47
C GLY A 59 7.50 -12.53 -12.97
N ALA A 60 7.08 -11.28 -12.82
CA ALA A 60 5.76 -10.85 -13.27
C ALA A 60 5.84 -9.36 -13.58
N PRO A 61 4.91 -8.83 -14.38
CA PRO A 61 4.94 -7.40 -14.70
C PRO A 61 4.74 -6.55 -13.45
N ASN A 62 5.37 -5.40 -13.45
CA ASN A 62 5.16 -4.41 -12.40
C ASN A 62 3.76 -3.82 -12.54
N LEU A 63 3.19 -3.43 -11.40
CA LEU A 63 1.81 -2.95 -11.39
C LEU A 63 1.70 -1.56 -10.81
N PHE A 64 0.77 -0.78 -11.36
CA PHE A 64 0.25 0.41 -10.71
C PHE A 64 -1.06 0.02 -10.05
N ILE A 65 -1.16 0.23 -8.76
CA ILE A 65 -2.35 -0.14 -8.00
C ILE A 65 -2.94 1.12 -7.40
N PHE A 66 -4.19 1.41 -7.72
CA PHE A 66 -4.87 2.56 -7.14
C PHE A 66 -5.13 2.31 -5.67
N LYS A 67 -4.84 3.30 -4.85
CA LYS A 67 -4.98 3.15 -3.40
C LYS A 67 -6.40 2.80 -2.99
N HIS A 68 -7.40 3.33 -3.70
CA HIS A 68 -8.79 3.07 -3.33
C HIS A 68 -9.22 1.63 -3.64
N ASP A 69 -8.41 0.89 -4.40
CA ASP A 69 -8.69 -0.53 -4.66
C ASP A 69 -8.05 -1.45 -3.64
N ILE A 70 -7.32 -0.90 -2.69
CA ILE A 70 -6.60 -1.69 -1.71
C ILE A 70 -7.48 -1.88 -0.48
N LYS A 71 -7.76 -3.15 -0.15
CA LYS A 71 -8.44 -3.45 1.10
C LYS A 71 -7.50 -3.32 2.28
N TYR A 72 -6.34 -3.90 2.15
CA TYR A 72 -5.30 -3.81 3.15
C TYR A 72 -3.97 -4.23 2.56
N LEU A 73 -2.93 -3.90 3.28
CA LEU A 73 -1.57 -4.20 2.87
C LEU A 73 -0.82 -4.64 4.12
N TYR A 74 0.01 -5.66 4.00
CA TYR A 74 0.81 -6.09 5.14
C TYR A 74 2.20 -6.52 4.68
N GLU A 75 3.14 -6.43 5.61
CA GLU A 75 4.52 -6.79 5.33
C GLU A 75 4.66 -8.31 5.37
N VAL A 76 5.36 -8.84 4.40
CA VAL A 76 5.63 -10.26 4.33
C VAL A 76 6.94 -10.52 5.06
N ALA A 77 6.87 -11.37 6.07
CA ALA A 77 8.05 -11.66 6.88
C ALA A 77 9.05 -12.53 6.12
#